data_ccdedd6c53d4745f158a024775bfa616
#
_entry.id   ccdedd6c53d4745f158a024775bfa616
#
_cell.length_a   1.000
_cell.length_b   1.000
_cell.length_c   1.000
_cell.angle_alpha   90.00
_cell.angle_beta   90.00
_cell.angle_gamma   90.00
#
_symmetry.space_group_name_H-M   'P 1'
#
loop_
_entity.id
_entity.type
_entity.pdbx_description
1 polymer ?
#
loop_
_entity_poly.entity_id
_entity_poly.type
_entity_poly.pdbx_seq_one_letter_code
_entity_poly.pdbx_strand_id
1 'polypeptide(L)'
;MIVQPVLVVAAALFSLGIYGILVRRNAVMVLLSIELILNSVNINFIMFDRMLADVMMQGQIFTIFIITIAAAEVGIGLAIVLMLFRNRQTANINEFDLMKWSILLQLFLLKVN
;
A
#
# COMPACT_ATOMS: atom_id res chain seq x y z
N MET A 1 -27.03 0.66 17.65
CA MET A 1 -26.18 -0.22 18.48
C MET A 1 -25.06 -0.92 17.69
N ILE A 2 -25.29 -1.29 16.44
CA ILE A 2 -24.24 -1.95 15.62
C ILE A 2 -23.21 -0.94 15.06
N VAL A 3 -23.58 0.32 14.93
CA VAL A 3 -22.76 1.37 14.33
C VAL A 3 -21.53 1.71 15.18
N GLN A 4 -21.69 1.82 16.48
CA GLN A 4 -20.61 2.21 17.38
C GLN A 4 -19.42 1.23 17.35
N PRO A 5 -19.60 -0.10 17.51
CA PRO A 5 -18.47 -1.03 17.48
C PRO A 5 -17.79 -1.06 16.11
N VAL A 6 -18.51 -0.88 15.01
CA VAL A 6 -17.92 -0.85 13.68
C VAL A 6 -17.07 0.40 13.45
N LEU A 7 -17.52 1.55 13.94
CA LEU A 7 -16.71 2.79 13.90
C LEU A 7 -15.44 2.67 14.74
N VAL A 8 -15.50 1.98 15.86
CA VAL A 8 -14.30 1.71 16.70
C VAL A 8 -13.31 0.84 15.93
N VAL A 9 -13.79 -0.22 15.26
CA VAL A 9 -12.94 -1.07 14.40
C VAL A 9 -12.32 -0.26 13.27
N ALA A 10 -13.09 0.60 12.61
CA ALA A 10 -12.57 1.47 11.57
C ALA A 10 -11.48 2.42 12.09
N ALA A 11 -11.69 3.03 13.25
CA ALA A 11 -10.69 3.88 13.91
C ALA A 11 -9.41 3.11 14.25
N ALA A 12 -9.54 1.87 14.74
CA ALA A 12 -8.41 1.01 15.03
C ALA A 12 -7.61 0.65 13.77
N LEU A 13 -8.28 0.28 12.69
CA LEU A 13 -7.64 0.00 11.39
C LEU A 13 -6.93 1.22 10.82
N PHE A 14 -7.55 2.38 10.92
CA PHE A 14 -6.94 3.64 10.50
C PHE A 14 -5.66 3.94 11.27
N SER A 15 -5.71 3.79 12.59
CA SER A 15 -4.55 4.01 13.48
C SER A 15 -3.43 3.03 13.19
N LEU A 16 -3.74 1.75 12.97
CA LEU A 16 -2.77 0.72 12.58
C LEU A 16 -2.14 1.02 11.22
N GLY A 17 -2.93 1.51 10.27
CA GLY A 17 -2.44 1.90 8.97
C GLY A 17 -1.44 3.06 9.05
N ILE A 18 -1.76 4.11 9.81
CA ILE A 18 -0.84 5.24 10.03
C ILE A 18 0.44 4.75 10.73
N TYR A 19 0.30 3.95 11.77
CA TYR A 19 1.46 3.37 12.47
C TYR A 19 2.34 2.56 11.51
N GLY A 20 1.76 1.74 10.65
CA GLY A 20 2.49 0.95 9.67
C GLY A 20 3.29 1.81 8.69
N ILE A 21 2.73 2.93 8.22
CA ILE A 21 3.44 3.87 7.32
C ILE A 21 4.65 4.50 8.03
N LEU A 22 4.48 4.89 9.29
CA LEU A 22 5.52 5.61 10.03
C LEU A 22 6.69 4.71 10.44
N VAL A 23 6.42 3.44 10.72
CA VAL A 23 7.42 2.51 11.31
C VAL A 23 8.13 1.69 10.24
N ARG A 24 7.48 1.38 9.12
CA ARG A 24 8.02 0.46 8.12
C ARG A 24 8.71 1.19 6.96
N ARG A 25 9.91 0.70 6.63
CA ARG A 25 10.69 1.18 5.47
C ARG A 25 10.47 0.35 4.21
N ASN A 26 9.84 -0.82 4.34
CA ASN A 26 9.57 -1.71 3.21
C ASN A 26 8.35 -1.20 2.43
N ALA A 27 8.51 -1.03 1.12
CA ALA A 27 7.47 -0.52 0.23
C ALA A 27 6.19 -1.38 0.25
N VAL A 28 6.32 -2.71 0.36
CA VAL A 28 5.17 -3.62 0.43
C VAL A 28 4.37 -3.40 1.72
N MET A 29 5.08 -3.21 2.84
CA MET A 29 4.42 -2.95 4.13
C MET A 29 3.76 -1.57 4.17
N VAL A 30 4.36 -0.57 3.54
CA VAL A 30 3.74 0.75 3.36
C VAL A 30 2.47 0.63 2.52
N LEU A 31 2.50 -0.14 1.45
CA LEU A 31 1.35 -0.38 0.60
C LEU A 31 0.20 -1.04 1.36
N LEU A 32 0.50 -2.09 2.14
CA LEU A 32 -0.48 -2.75 3.02
C LEU A 32 -1.07 -1.79 4.05
N SER A 33 -0.25 -0.89 4.58
CA SER A 33 -0.68 0.12 5.55
C SER A 33 -1.63 1.14 4.92
N ILE A 34 -1.34 1.58 3.71
CA ILE A 34 -2.25 2.44 2.92
C ILE A 34 -3.57 1.72 2.67
N GLU A 35 -3.53 0.45 2.32
CA GLU A 35 -4.72 -0.37 2.08
C GLU A 35 -5.59 -0.47 3.35
N LEU A 36 -4.99 -0.63 4.52
CA LEU A 36 -5.72 -0.60 5.80
C LEU A 36 -6.41 0.75 6.04
N ILE A 37 -5.75 1.85 5.75
CA ILE A 37 -6.33 3.19 5.86
C ILE A 37 -7.53 3.34 4.93
N LEU A 38 -7.38 2.94 3.68
CA LEU A 38 -8.44 3.05 2.68
C LEU A 38 -9.63 2.15 3.02
N ASN A 39 -9.38 0.94 3.52
CA ASN A 39 -10.43 0.05 4.02
C ASN A 39 -11.19 0.66 5.20
N SER A 40 -10.50 1.32 6.12
CA SER A 40 -11.15 1.99 7.25
C SER A 40 -12.07 3.12 6.80
N VAL A 41 -11.65 3.88 5.79
CA VAL A 41 -12.47 4.93 5.17
C VAL A 41 -13.71 4.33 4.50
N ASN A 42 -13.56 3.22 3.78
CA ASN A 42 -14.68 2.51 3.16
C ASN A 42 -15.70 2.02 4.19
N ILE A 43 -15.23 1.47 5.31
CA ILE A 43 -16.11 1.05 6.42
C ILE A 43 -16.89 2.25 6.98
N ASN A 44 -16.25 3.39 7.15
CA ASN A 44 -16.91 4.61 7.60
C ASN A 44 -17.99 5.06 6.62
N PHE A 45 -17.71 5.06 5.32
CA PHE A 45 -18.70 5.41 4.31
C PHE A 45 -19.93 4.49 4.34
N ILE A 46 -19.71 3.18 4.46
CA ILE A 46 -20.80 2.20 4.57
C ILE A 46 -21.65 2.46 5.81
N MET A 47 -21.01 2.80 6.93
CA MET A 47 -21.73 3.08 8.17
C MET A 47 -22.53 4.38 8.11
N PHE A 48 -21.95 5.43 7.53
CA PHE A 48 -22.65 6.69 7.32
C PHE A 48 -23.85 6.52 6.38
N ASP A 49 -23.69 5.75 5.31
CA ASP A 49 -24.80 5.44 4.41
C ASP A 49 -25.93 4.72 5.16
N ARG A 50 -25.58 3.77 6.02
CA ARG A 50 -26.57 3.03 6.81
C ARG A 50 -27.27 3.91 7.84
N MET A 51 -26.61 4.91 8.38
CA MET A 51 -27.21 5.90 9.29
C MET A 51 -28.16 6.85 8.57
N LEU A 52 -27.92 7.12 7.29
CA LEU A 52 -28.69 8.03 6.44
C LEU A 52 -29.73 7.28 5.58
N ALA A 53 -29.87 5.98 5.74
CA ALA A 53 -30.67 5.09 4.90
C ALA A 53 -32.19 5.39 4.86
N ASP A 54 -32.68 6.31 5.69
CA ASP A 54 -34.07 6.77 5.64
C ASP A 54 -34.37 7.71 4.46
N VAL A 55 -33.38 8.07 3.65
CA VAL A 55 -33.49 8.99 2.54
C VAL A 55 -33.07 8.35 1.23
N MET A 56 -34.01 7.64 0.57
CA MET A 56 -34.06 7.26 -0.84
C MET A 56 -32.75 6.79 -1.53
N MET A 57 -32.68 5.51 -1.92
CA MET A 57 -31.81 4.90 -2.97
C MET A 57 -30.32 5.28 -3.00
N GLN A 58 -29.81 5.98 -2.00
CA GLN A 58 -28.42 6.42 -1.96
C GLN A 58 -27.47 5.25 -1.71
N GLY A 59 -27.91 4.19 -1.02
CA GLY A 59 -27.07 3.05 -0.68
C GLY A 59 -26.52 2.30 -1.90
N GLN A 60 -27.26 2.21 -2.98
CA GLN A 60 -26.78 1.56 -4.20
C GLN A 60 -25.70 2.37 -4.92
N ILE A 61 -25.88 3.69 -4.98
CA ILE A 61 -24.89 4.60 -5.57
C ILE A 61 -23.59 4.58 -4.76
N PHE A 62 -23.69 4.62 -3.44
CA PHE A 62 -22.53 4.50 -2.55
C PHE A 62 -21.82 3.16 -2.71
N THR A 63 -22.55 2.05 -2.82
CA THR A 63 -21.95 0.72 -3.01
C THR A 63 -21.16 0.65 -4.32
N ILE A 64 -21.71 1.17 -5.42
CA ILE A 64 -21.02 1.24 -6.72
C ILE A 64 -19.77 2.11 -6.59
N PHE A 65 -19.88 3.24 -5.92
CA PHE A 65 -18.75 4.15 -5.69
C PHE A 65 -17.63 3.47 -4.90
N ILE A 66 -17.95 2.77 -3.82
CA ILE A 66 -17.00 2.03 -3.00
C ILE A 66 -16.32 0.92 -3.80
N ILE A 67 -17.07 0.15 -4.59
CA ILE A 67 -16.51 -0.91 -5.45
C ILE A 67 -15.55 -0.31 -6.48
N THR A 68 -15.92 0.82 -7.07
CA THR A 68 -15.07 1.52 -8.05
C THR A 68 -13.77 2.00 -7.42
N ILE A 69 -13.84 2.59 -6.22
CA ILE A 69 -12.65 3.02 -5.47
C ILE A 69 -11.77 1.81 -5.13
N ALA A 70 -12.35 0.73 -4.62
CA ALA A 70 -11.61 -0.49 -4.28
C ALA A 70 -10.89 -1.07 -5.50
N ALA A 71 -11.54 -1.11 -6.66
CA ALA A 71 -10.93 -1.56 -7.91
C ALA A 71 -9.78 -0.66 -8.35
N ALA A 72 -9.95 0.66 -8.24
CA ALA A 72 -8.91 1.64 -8.54
C ALA A 72 -7.70 1.49 -7.60
N GLU A 73 -7.93 1.29 -6.32
CA GLU A 73 -6.90 1.06 -5.31
C GLU A 73 -6.07 -0.19 -5.63
N VAL A 74 -6.72 -1.30 -5.96
CA VAL A 74 -6.03 -2.54 -6.36
C VAL A 74 -5.18 -2.31 -7.62
N GLY A 75 -5.73 -1.61 -8.61
CA GLY A 75 -5.00 -1.28 -9.84
C GLY A 75 -3.76 -0.43 -9.58
N ILE A 76 -3.89 0.63 -8.81
CA ILE A 76 -2.78 1.52 -8.42
C ILE A 76 -1.76 0.74 -7.57
N GLY A 77 -2.22 -0.03 -6.59
CA GLY A 77 -1.36 -0.84 -5.74
C GLY A 77 -0.52 -1.84 -6.52
N LEU A 78 -1.12 -2.56 -7.44
CA LEU A 78 -0.41 -3.49 -8.32
C LEU A 78 0.60 -2.77 -9.21
N ALA A 79 0.25 -1.60 -9.78
CA ALA A 79 1.15 -0.81 -10.58
C ALA A 79 2.39 -0.37 -9.78
N ILE A 80 2.20 0.10 -8.56
CA ILE A 80 3.29 0.51 -7.66
C ILE A 80 4.19 -0.69 -7.33
N VAL A 81 3.62 -1.83 -6.97
CA VAL A 81 4.39 -3.06 -6.67
C VAL A 81 5.22 -3.49 -7.88
N LEU A 82 4.64 -3.50 -9.07
CA LEU A 82 5.35 -3.85 -10.29
C LEU A 82 6.49 -2.88 -10.61
N MET A 83 6.27 -1.58 -10.44
CA MET A 83 7.31 -0.57 -10.63
C MET A 83 8.46 -0.74 -9.65
N LEU A 84 8.16 -0.95 -8.38
CA LEU A 84 9.17 -1.17 -7.34
C LEU A 84 9.95 -2.45 -7.57
N PHE A 85 9.27 -3.52 -7.98
CA PHE A 85 9.92 -4.79 -8.30
C PHE A 85 10.89 -4.64 -9.48
N ARG A 86 10.49 -3.96 -10.54
CA ARG A 86 11.36 -3.68 -11.70
C ARG A 86 12.56 -2.81 -11.31
N ASN A 87 12.36 -1.77 -10.53
CA ASN A 87 13.44 -0.91 -10.06
C ASN A 87 14.43 -1.67 -9.16
N ARG A 88 13.96 -2.57 -8.29
CA ARG A 88 14.83 -3.41 -7.46
C ARG A 88 15.67 -4.38 -8.29
N GLN A 89 15.10 -5.01 -9.30
CA GLN A 89 15.86 -5.87 -10.20
C GLN A 89 16.95 -5.08 -10.93
N THR A 90 16.65 -3.89 -11.41
CA THR A 90 17.61 -3.02 -12.07
C THR A 90 18.71 -2.55 -11.11
N ALA A 91 18.36 -2.16 -9.89
CA ALA A 91 19.30 -1.77 -8.85
C ALA A 91 20.22 -2.94 -8.45
N ASN A 92 19.69 -4.15 -8.27
CA ASN A 92 20.47 -5.33 -7.95
C ASN A 92 21.46 -5.70 -9.07
N ILE A 93 21.07 -5.59 -10.31
CA ILE A 93 21.94 -5.81 -11.46
C ILE A 93 23.07 -4.78 -11.48
N ASN A 94 22.77 -3.51 -11.24
CA ASN A 94 23.75 -2.44 -11.17
C ASN A 94 24.75 -2.63 -10.01
N GLU A 95 24.28 -3.02 -8.84
CA GLU A 95 25.13 -3.36 -7.69
C GLU A 95 26.03 -4.55 -8.01
N PHE A 96 25.51 -5.57 -8.66
CA PHE A 96 26.27 -6.74 -9.05
C PHE A 96 27.36 -6.40 -10.06
N ASP A 97 27.09 -5.57 -11.06
CA ASP A 97 28.06 -5.08 -12.04
C ASP A 97 29.16 -4.23 -11.36
N LEU A 98 28.79 -3.35 -10.43
CA LEU A 98 29.75 -2.54 -9.66
C LEU A 98 30.67 -3.40 -8.80
N MET A 99 30.14 -4.43 -8.15
CA MET A 99 30.93 -5.39 -7.37
C MET A 99 31.89 -6.18 -8.26
N LYS A 100 31.46 -6.62 -9.42
CA LYS A 100 32.27 -7.34 -10.39
C LYS A 100 33.44 -6.50 -10.88
N TRP A 101 33.19 -5.21 -11.17
CA TRP A 101 34.23 -4.26 -11.56
C TRP A 101 35.24 -4.00 -10.45
N SER A 102 34.82 -3.86 -9.21
CA SER A 102 35.71 -3.63 -8.07
C SER A 102 36.62 -4.83 -7.82
N ILE A 103 36.11 -6.06 -7.94
CA ILE A 103 36.91 -7.29 -7.81
C ILE A 103 37.93 -7.38 -8.93
N LEU A 104 37.56 -7.09 -10.18
CA LEU A 104 38.48 -7.09 -11.32
C LEU A 104 39.60 -6.08 -11.14
N LEU A 105 39.28 -4.86 -10.66
CA LEU A 105 40.27 -3.82 -10.37
C LEU A 105 41.23 -4.24 -9.25
N GLN A 106 40.75 -4.87 -8.20
CA GLN A 106 41.59 -5.38 -7.10
C GLN A 106 42.54 -6.47 -7.59
N LEU A 107 42.03 -7.42 -8.38
CA LEU A 107 42.85 -8.47 -8.99
C LEU A 107 43.92 -7.91 -9.93
N PHE A 108 43.59 -6.90 -10.71
CA PHE A 108 44.51 -6.23 -11.60
C PHE A 108 45.65 -5.51 -10.81
N LEU A 109 45.29 -4.80 -9.76
CA LEU A 109 46.27 -4.10 -8.90
C LEU A 109 47.19 -5.07 -8.15
N LEU A 110 46.70 -6.23 -7.73
CA LEU A 110 47.51 -7.29 -7.12
C LEU A 110 48.48 -7.93 -8.11
N LYS A 111 48.14 -7.98 -9.39
CA LYS A 111 48.98 -8.59 -10.43
C LYS A 111 50.10 -7.66 -10.91
N VAL A 112 49.91 -6.35 -10.78
CA VAL A 112 50.89 -5.32 -11.19
C VAL A 112 51.97 -5.09 -10.14
N ASN A 113 51.66 -5.40 -8.88
CA ASN A 113 52.65 -5.37 -7.77
C ASN A 113 53.28 -6.73 -7.58
#